data_74e390f81d4c2faff51280ff4752bdfc
#
_entry.id   74e390f81d4c2faff51280ff4752bdfc
#
_cell.length_a   1.000
_cell.length_b   1.000
_cell.length_c   1.000
_cell.angle_alpha   90.00
_cell.angle_beta   90.00
_cell.angle_gamma   90.00
#
_symmetry.space_group_name_H-M   'P 1'
#
loop_
_entity.id
_entity.type
_entity.pdbx_description
1 polymer ?
#
loop_
_entity_poly.entity_id
_entity_poly.type
_entity_poly.pdbx_seq_one_letter_code
_entity_poly.pdbx_strand_id
1 'polypeptide(L)'
;MTIKKSLLILTMLVPGALMAEDTQCNGVLKGSHDNVIVPESAVCTLQNARLNGSVYVKRGGALTIQGRTYVNGNVISEDGGRYVRITGTNVRIGGNVQMKYNYDTNAIQPGTTIQGSLQYVENTGALFVTGVFIGSDLQLFKNSGGATLMNNTIRQNMQCKENTPAPSGSGNVAGDKEDQCRAL
;
A
#
# COMPACT_ATOMS: atom_id res chain seq x y z
N MET A 1 38.42 -5.60 -65.37
CA MET A 1 37.99 -4.46 -64.50
C MET A 1 36.83 -4.92 -63.61
N THR A 2 37.12 -5.33 -62.38
CA THR A 2 36.18 -6.07 -61.51
C THR A 2 35.73 -5.12 -60.44
N ILE A 3 34.45 -4.69 -60.51
CA ILE A 3 33.83 -3.78 -59.52
C ILE A 3 33.39 -4.58 -58.31
N LYS A 4 34.08 -4.41 -57.15
CA LYS A 4 33.66 -4.91 -55.86
C LYS A 4 32.50 -4.06 -55.32
N LYS A 5 31.30 -4.65 -55.24
CA LYS A 5 30.17 -4.04 -54.54
C LYS A 5 30.34 -4.24 -53.04
N SER A 6 30.66 -3.16 -52.29
CA SER A 6 30.61 -3.17 -50.84
C SER A 6 29.15 -3.07 -50.38
N LEU A 7 28.69 -4.10 -49.68
CA LEU A 7 27.38 -4.15 -49.02
C LEU A 7 27.48 -3.46 -47.65
N LEU A 8 26.91 -2.27 -47.54
CA LEU A 8 26.83 -1.54 -46.27
C LEU A 8 25.68 -2.15 -45.44
N ILE A 9 26.00 -2.91 -44.40
CA ILE A 9 24.99 -3.42 -43.45
C ILE A 9 24.70 -2.29 -42.47
N LEU A 10 23.51 -1.67 -42.62
CA LEU A 10 22.97 -0.69 -41.68
C LEU A 10 22.35 -1.44 -40.51
N THR A 11 23.08 -1.57 -39.40
CA THR A 11 22.55 -2.08 -38.17
C THR A 11 21.59 -1.06 -37.55
N MET A 12 20.28 -1.30 -37.66
CA MET A 12 19.28 -0.54 -36.92
C MET A 12 19.42 -0.91 -35.41
N LEU A 13 19.93 0.03 -34.61
CA LEU A 13 19.74 -0.03 -33.16
C LEU A 13 18.24 0.14 -32.90
N VAL A 14 17.57 -0.95 -32.54
CA VAL A 14 16.25 -0.88 -31.92
C VAL A 14 16.48 -0.33 -30.52
N PRO A 15 15.91 0.84 -30.14
CA PRO A 15 15.98 1.28 -28.76
C PRO A 15 15.22 0.24 -27.94
N GLY A 16 15.95 -0.56 -27.16
CA GLY A 16 15.35 -1.46 -26.16
C GLY A 16 14.49 -0.61 -25.24
N ALA A 17 13.19 -0.87 -25.16
CA ALA A 17 12.37 -0.33 -24.12
C ALA A 17 13.03 -0.75 -22.79
N LEU A 18 13.56 0.23 -22.06
CA LEU A 18 14.00 0.03 -20.67
C LEU A 18 12.76 -0.42 -19.90
N MET A 19 12.65 -1.74 -19.68
CA MET A 19 11.67 -2.27 -18.73
C MET A 19 12.01 -1.65 -17.39
N ALA A 20 11.07 -0.91 -16.81
CA ALA A 20 11.23 -0.37 -15.48
C ALA A 20 11.47 -1.54 -14.52
N GLU A 21 12.65 -1.59 -13.90
CA GLU A 21 13.02 -2.67 -12.99
C GLU A 21 12.42 -2.41 -11.61
N ASP A 22 11.81 -3.46 -11.02
CA ASP A 22 11.26 -3.38 -9.68
C ASP A 22 12.38 -3.11 -8.66
N THR A 23 12.24 -2.05 -7.89
CA THR A 23 13.23 -1.67 -6.88
C THR A 23 13.07 -2.51 -5.62
N GLN A 24 14.10 -3.29 -5.26
CA GLN A 24 14.13 -4.01 -3.98
C GLN A 24 14.44 -3.05 -2.84
N CYS A 25 13.61 -3.04 -1.78
CA CYS A 25 13.79 -2.14 -0.64
C CYS A 25 14.08 -2.91 0.65
N ASN A 26 15.33 -2.72 1.16
CA ASN A 26 15.74 -3.15 2.48
C ASN A 26 16.52 -1.98 3.14
N GLY A 27 15.86 -1.21 3.99
CA GLY A 27 16.37 0.04 4.56
C GLY A 27 15.52 1.24 4.16
N VAL A 28 16.14 2.41 4.01
CA VAL A 28 15.46 3.67 3.67
C VAL A 28 15.55 3.96 2.18
N LEU A 29 14.40 4.10 1.52
CA LEU A 29 14.29 4.43 0.11
C LEU A 29 13.69 5.83 -0.06
N LYS A 30 14.34 6.67 -0.87
CA LYS A 30 13.93 8.05 -1.19
C LYS A 30 13.98 8.26 -2.70
N GLY A 31 13.36 9.34 -3.17
CA GLY A 31 13.41 9.71 -4.59
C GLY A 31 12.33 9.01 -5.41
N SER A 32 12.55 8.89 -6.73
CA SER A 32 11.57 8.36 -7.67
C SER A 32 11.88 6.94 -8.06
N HIS A 33 10.87 6.07 -8.03
CA HIS A 33 10.93 4.66 -8.40
C HIS A 33 9.66 4.26 -9.14
N ASP A 34 9.69 3.14 -9.82
CA ASP A 34 8.48 2.55 -10.40
C ASP A 34 7.78 1.65 -9.36
N ASN A 35 7.91 0.34 -9.45
CA ASN A 35 7.44 -0.53 -8.38
C ASN A 35 8.51 -0.71 -7.30
N VAL A 36 8.06 -0.94 -6.08
CA VAL A 36 8.93 -1.28 -4.96
C VAL A 36 8.51 -2.63 -4.39
N ILE A 37 9.48 -3.51 -4.22
CA ILE A 37 9.29 -4.80 -3.53
C ILE A 37 10.02 -4.71 -2.18
N VAL A 38 9.30 -4.97 -1.11
CA VAL A 38 9.89 -5.26 0.20
C VAL A 38 10.10 -6.77 0.27
N PRO A 39 11.34 -7.27 0.19
CA PRO A 39 11.63 -8.70 0.19
C PRO A 39 11.17 -9.41 1.46
N GLU A 40 11.20 -10.73 1.44
CA GLU A 40 10.88 -11.53 2.62
C GLU A 40 11.75 -11.13 3.81
N SER A 41 11.09 -10.92 4.96
CA SER A 41 11.71 -10.53 6.23
C SER A 41 12.50 -9.21 6.20
N ALA A 42 12.49 -8.47 5.09
CA ALA A 42 13.14 -7.18 4.99
C ALA A 42 12.35 -6.07 5.70
N VAL A 43 13.05 -4.99 6.06
CA VAL A 43 12.45 -3.78 6.63
C VAL A 43 12.68 -2.62 5.68
N CYS A 44 11.61 -2.06 5.14
CA CYS A 44 11.65 -0.95 4.20
C CYS A 44 10.99 0.30 4.79
N THR A 45 11.63 1.45 4.61
CA THR A 45 11.03 2.76 4.89
C THR A 45 11.04 3.61 3.63
N LEU A 46 9.85 3.93 3.11
CA LEU A 46 9.69 4.91 2.05
C LEU A 46 9.61 6.30 2.70
N GLN A 47 10.60 7.14 2.46
CA GLN A 47 10.68 8.47 3.03
C GLN A 47 10.80 9.54 1.96
N ASN A 48 9.80 10.42 1.83
CA ASN A 48 9.76 11.44 0.79
C ASN A 48 10.00 10.85 -0.61
N ALA A 49 9.40 9.70 -0.87
CA ALA A 49 9.53 8.95 -2.11
C ALA A 49 8.34 9.22 -3.04
N ARG A 50 8.59 9.08 -4.34
CA ARG A 50 7.56 9.13 -5.37
C ARG A 50 7.60 7.86 -6.20
N LEU A 51 6.56 7.06 -6.13
CA LEU A 51 6.43 5.83 -6.89
C LEU A 51 5.42 6.01 -8.01
N ASN A 52 5.82 5.67 -9.25
CA ASN A 52 4.91 5.62 -10.39
C ASN A 52 4.07 4.34 -10.39
N GLY A 53 4.54 3.29 -9.74
CA GLY A 53 3.88 1.99 -9.61
C GLY A 53 3.36 1.71 -8.20
N SER A 54 3.44 0.45 -7.82
CA SER A 54 2.91 -0.13 -6.59
C SER A 54 4.00 -0.57 -5.61
N VAL A 55 3.62 -0.83 -4.37
CA VAL A 55 4.49 -1.44 -3.35
C VAL A 55 3.97 -2.83 -3.01
N TYR A 56 4.86 -3.82 -3.04
CA TYR A 56 4.57 -5.21 -2.70
C TYR A 56 5.38 -5.63 -1.49
N VAL A 57 4.70 -5.96 -0.39
CA VAL A 57 5.34 -6.45 0.83
C VAL A 57 5.24 -7.97 0.86
N LYS A 58 6.39 -8.64 0.80
CA LYS A 58 6.49 -10.10 0.84
C LYS A 58 6.42 -10.63 2.27
N ARG A 59 6.35 -11.95 2.41
CA ARG A 59 6.21 -12.64 3.70
C ARG A 59 7.21 -12.14 4.74
N GLY A 60 6.72 -11.80 5.93
CA GLY A 60 7.53 -11.26 7.01
C GLY A 60 8.14 -9.89 6.76
N GLY A 61 7.93 -9.32 5.56
CA GLY A 61 8.39 -7.98 5.22
C GLY A 61 7.67 -6.91 6.04
N ALA A 62 8.35 -5.83 6.35
CA ALA A 62 7.84 -4.70 7.13
C ALA A 62 7.98 -3.40 6.33
N LEU A 63 6.88 -2.66 6.18
CA LEU A 63 6.86 -1.41 5.43
C LEU A 63 6.46 -0.24 6.34
N THR A 64 7.24 0.82 6.29
CA THR A 64 6.87 2.13 6.82
C THR A 64 6.84 3.14 5.67
N ILE A 65 5.76 3.91 5.56
CA ILE A 65 5.62 5.01 4.60
C ILE A 65 5.51 6.30 5.41
N GLN A 66 6.44 7.24 5.19
CA GLN A 66 6.49 8.48 5.96
C GLN A 66 6.88 9.71 5.12
N GLY A 67 6.74 10.88 5.71
CA GLY A 67 7.02 12.16 5.07
C GLY A 67 6.03 12.47 3.95
N ARG A 68 6.48 13.15 2.90
CA ARG A 68 5.67 13.46 1.70
C ARG A 68 5.88 12.36 0.67
N THR A 69 5.29 11.20 0.91
CA THR A 69 5.42 10.05 0.01
C THR A 69 4.17 9.90 -0.85
N TYR A 70 4.36 9.69 -2.13
CA TYR A 70 3.32 9.44 -3.11
C TYR A 70 3.53 8.08 -3.77
N VAL A 71 2.51 7.22 -3.72
CA VAL A 71 2.44 5.94 -4.43
C VAL A 71 1.29 6.04 -5.43
N ASN A 72 1.58 6.02 -6.73
CA ASN A 72 0.54 6.13 -7.76
C ASN A 72 -0.34 4.87 -7.85
N GLY A 73 0.25 3.70 -7.62
CA GLY A 73 -0.44 2.42 -7.60
C GLY A 73 -0.94 2.01 -6.21
N ASN A 74 -0.86 0.74 -5.92
CA ASN A 74 -1.36 0.10 -4.72
C ASN A 74 -0.25 -0.14 -3.68
N VAL A 75 -0.66 -0.35 -2.43
CA VAL A 75 0.18 -0.94 -1.38
C VAL A 75 -0.41 -2.28 -1.01
N ILE A 76 0.33 -3.36 -1.27
CA ILE A 76 -0.15 -4.73 -1.21
C ILE A 76 0.72 -5.56 -0.26
N SER A 77 0.12 -6.14 0.78
CA SER A 77 0.73 -7.07 1.72
C SER A 77 -0.23 -8.24 1.92
N GLU A 78 -0.14 -9.26 1.05
CA GLU A 78 -1.10 -10.37 1.02
C GLU A 78 -0.50 -11.73 1.39
N ASP A 79 0.82 -11.80 1.54
CA ASP A 79 1.54 -13.05 1.81
C ASP A 79 1.93 -13.23 3.31
N GLY A 80 1.23 -12.57 4.23
CA GLY A 80 1.61 -12.58 5.65
C GLY A 80 2.81 -11.67 5.91
N GLY A 81 2.72 -10.41 5.51
CA GLY A 81 3.67 -9.36 5.87
C GLY A 81 3.72 -9.18 7.38
N ARG A 82 4.83 -8.63 7.87
CA ARG A 82 4.95 -8.30 9.29
C ARG A 82 4.01 -7.16 9.65
N TYR A 83 4.17 -6.01 9.00
CA TYR A 83 3.29 -4.85 9.14
C TYR A 83 3.38 -3.91 7.95
N VAL A 84 2.34 -3.07 7.81
CA VAL A 84 2.37 -1.84 7.02
C VAL A 84 1.99 -0.68 7.92
N ARG A 85 2.86 0.34 8.03
CA ARG A 85 2.64 1.57 8.80
C ARG A 85 2.75 2.79 7.91
N ILE A 86 1.71 3.62 7.90
CA ILE A 86 1.69 4.88 7.15
C ILE A 86 1.62 6.00 8.18
N THR A 87 2.73 6.67 8.42
CA THR A 87 2.92 7.62 9.54
C THR A 87 3.23 9.05 9.09
N GLY A 88 3.18 9.30 7.78
CA GLY A 88 3.48 10.61 7.22
C GLY A 88 2.26 11.54 7.21
N THR A 89 2.49 12.83 7.39
CA THR A 89 1.43 13.85 7.39
C THR A 89 0.89 14.23 6.02
N ASN A 90 1.52 13.76 4.94
CA ASN A 90 1.12 14.02 3.54
C ASN A 90 1.41 12.80 2.66
N VAL A 91 0.94 11.63 3.08
CA VAL A 91 1.06 10.43 2.26
C VAL A 91 -0.17 10.32 1.35
N ARG A 92 0.07 10.04 0.07
CA ARG A 92 -0.99 9.77 -0.91
C ARG A 92 -0.76 8.42 -1.57
N ILE A 93 -1.78 7.58 -1.54
CA ILE A 93 -1.86 6.32 -2.27
C ILE A 93 -2.93 6.48 -3.34
N GLY A 94 -2.56 6.36 -4.62
CA GLY A 94 -3.46 6.52 -5.76
C GLY A 94 -4.39 5.34 -5.99
N GLY A 95 -3.97 4.15 -5.56
CA GLY A 95 -4.76 2.93 -5.64
C GLY A 95 -5.30 2.47 -4.29
N ASN A 96 -5.36 1.17 -4.10
CA ASN A 96 -5.83 0.50 -2.90
C ASN A 96 -4.69 0.23 -1.91
N VAL A 97 -5.05 0.08 -0.64
CA VAL A 97 -4.18 -0.48 0.39
C VAL A 97 -4.80 -1.79 0.87
N GLN A 98 -4.06 -2.89 0.68
CA GLN A 98 -4.51 -4.25 1.02
C GLN A 98 -3.53 -4.90 1.98
N MET A 99 -4.02 -5.31 3.13
CA MET A 99 -3.23 -5.96 4.16
C MET A 99 -3.92 -7.27 4.56
N LYS A 100 -3.26 -8.38 4.25
CA LYS A 100 -3.79 -9.71 4.50
C LYS A 100 -2.76 -10.56 5.22
N TYR A 101 -3.20 -11.23 6.29
CA TYR A 101 -2.39 -12.09 7.14
C TYR A 101 -1.22 -11.40 7.84
N ASN A 102 -1.22 -10.07 7.98
CA ASN A 102 -0.18 -9.37 8.72
C ASN A 102 -0.30 -9.69 10.22
N TYR A 103 0.85 -9.93 10.87
CA TYR A 103 0.87 -10.47 12.24
C TYR A 103 1.36 -9.50 13.31
N ASP A 104 1.92 -8.35 12.92
CA ASP A 104 2.30 -7.26 13.85
C ASP A 104 1.37 -6.05 13.64
N THR A 105 1.50 -5.03 14.46
CA THR A 105 0.66 -3.83 14.44
C THR A 105 0.74 -3.07 13.12
N ASN A 106 -0.40 -2.93 12.46
CA ASN A 106 -0.59 -2.06 11.31
C ASN A 106 -1.20 -0.72 11.74
N ALA A 107 -0.72 0.38 11.20
CA ALA A 107 -1.19 1.71 11.59
C ALA A 107 -1.23 2.66 10.38
N ILE A 108 -2.35 3.38 10.23
CA ILE A 108 -2.45 4.49 9.27
C ILE A 108 -2.84 5.74 10.05
N GLN A 109 -1.99 6.76 9.99
CA GLN A 109 -2.10 7.98 10.77
C GLN A 109 -2.74 9.14 10.01
N PRO A 110 -3.16 10.20 10.73
CA PRO A 110 -3.78 11.37 10.14
C PRO A 110 -2.95 12.03 9.03
N GLY A 111 -3.63 12.61 8.06
CA GLY A 111 -3.02 13.23 6.89
C GLY A 111 -2.69 12.28 5.75
N THR A 112 -3.11 11.01 5.87
CA THR A 112 -3.04 10.02 4.80
C THR A 112 -4.29 10.08 3.93
N THR A 113 -4.09 10.05 2.61
CA THR A 113 -5.15 9.92 1.61
C THR A 113 -4.96 8.64 0.82
N ILE A 114 -5.98 7.80 0.77
CA ILE A 114 -6.09 6.60 -0.06
C ILE A 114 -7.20 6.86 -1.06
N GLN A 115 -6.91 6.88 -2.37
CA GLN A 115 -7.92 7.18 -3.40
C GLN A 115 -8.85 5.98 -3.65
N GLY A 116 -8.35 4.77 -3.51
CA GLY A 116 -9.12 3.53 -3.60
C GLY A 116 -9.66 3.08 -2.24
N SER A 117 -9.73 1.77 -2.06
CA SER A 117 -10.20 1.11 -0.84
C SER A 117 -9.06 0.78 0.13
N LEU A 118 -9.38 0.69 1.42
CA LEU A 118 -8.53 0.15 2.46
C LEU A 118 -9.12 -1.17 2.93
N GLN A 119 -8.35 -2.26 2.80
CA GLN A 119 -8.78 -3.61 3.13
C GLN A 119 -7.85 -4.27 4.15
N TYR A 120 -8.43 -4.80 5.21
CA TYR A 120 -7.78 -5.62 6.22
C TYR A 120 -8.47 -6.98 6.30
N VAL A 121 -7.75 -8.04 5.97
CA VAL A 121 -8.32 -9.39 5.93
C VAL A 121 -7.44 -10.35 6.72
N GLU A 122 -8.03 -11.05 7.68
CA GLU A 122 -7.39 -12.12 8.45
C GLU A 122 -6.03 -11.70 9.08
N ASN A 123 -5.91 -10.43 9.51
CA ASN A 123 -4.73 -9.99 10.23
C ASN A 123 -4.82 -10.36 11.71
N THR A 124 -3.72 -10.83 12.28
CA THR A 124 -3.60 -11.15 13.69
C THR A 124 -2.96 -10.05 14.52
N GLY A 125 -2.28 -9.10 13.86
CA GLY A 125 -1.77 -7.89 14.48
C GLY A 125 -2.86 -6.84 14.71
N ALA A 126 -2.67 -5.94 15.67
CA ALA A 126 -3.60 -4.85 15.94
C ALA A 126 -3.68 -3.87 14.77
N LEU A 127 -4.87 -3.29 14.54
CA LEU A 127 -5.15 -2.37 13.44
C LEU A 127 -5.54 -1.00 13.98
N PHE A 128 -4.82 0.05 13.57
CA PHE A 128 -5.12 1.44 13.93
C PHE A 128 -5.30 2.28 12.67
N VAL A 129 -6.49 2.89 12.50
CA VAL A 129 -6.76 3.80 11.39
C VAL A 129 -7.37 5.08 11.95
N THR A 130 -6.64 6.18 11.83
CA THR A 130 -7.04 7.45 12.44
C THR A 130 -6.89 8.62 11.48
N GLY A 131 -7.94 9.41 11.31
CA GLY A 131 -7.92 10.67 10.53
C GLY A 131 -7.55 10.48 9.07
N VAL A 132 -7.96 9.36 8.47
CA VAL A 132 -7.65 8.95 7.09
C VAL A 132 -8.80 9.28 6.16
N PHE A 133 -8.50 9.80 4.97
CA PHE A 133 -9.45 9.88 3.87
C PHE A 133 -9.32 8.64 2.98
N ILE A 134 -10.45 7.94 2.74
CA ILE A 134 -10.56 6.74 1.91
C ILE A 134 -11.58 7.01 0.82
N GLY A 135 -11.15 6.99 -0.44
CA GLY A 135 -11.94 7.38 -1.61
C GLY A 135 -12.98 6.35 -2.04
N SER A 136 -12.89 5.12 -1.58
CA SER A 136 -13.86 4.05 -1.80
C SER A 136 -14.29 3.42 -0.47
N ASP A 137 -14.09 2.13 -0.27
CA ASP A 137 -14.54 1.40 0.90
C ASP A 137 -13.44 1.20 1.95
N LEU A 138 -13.85 1.11 3.22
CA LEU A 138 -13.08 0.55 4.31
C LEU A 138 -13.63 -0.81 4.66
N GLN A 139 -12.81 -1.86 4.56
CA GLN A 139 -13.23 -3.25 4.77
C GLN A 139 -12.35 -3.95 5.80
N LEU A 140 -12.94 -4.48 6.84
CA LEU A 140 -12.29 -5.27 7.88
C LEU A 140 -12.97 -6.63 7.98
N PHE A 141 -12.29 -7.70 7.55
CA PHE A 141 -12.84 -9.06 7.57
C PHE A 141 -11.95 -10.02 8.33
N LYS A 142 -12.53 -10.72 9.32
CA LYS A 142 -11.89 -11.83 10.07
C LYS A 142 -10.57 -11.45 10.75
N ASN A 143 -10.40 -10.21 11.16
CA ASN A 143 -9.20 -9.81 11.89
C ASN A 143 -9.32 -10.20 13.37
N SER A 144 -8.23 -10.68 13.98
CA SER A 144 -8.22 -11.16 15.35
C SER A 144 -7.34 -10.34 16.32
N GLY A 145 -6.57 -9.38 15.81
CA GLY A 145 -5.71 -8.53 16.64
C GLY A 145 -6.39 -7.31 17.26
N GLY A 146 -7.69 -7.14 17.01
CA GLY A 146 -8.42 -5.94 17.38
C GLY A 146 -8.22 -4.79 16.39
N ALA A 147 -9.22 -3.92 16.27
CA ALA A 147 -9.16 -2.75 15.40
C ALA A 147 -9.70 -1.50 16.10
N THR A 148 -8.99 -0.38 15.96
CA THR A 148 -9.43 0.95 16.41
C THR A 148 -9.53 1.89 15.23
N LEU A 149 -10.73 2.43 14.99
CA LEU A 149 -11.07 3.27 13.85
C LEU A 149 -11.58 4.63 14.34
N MET A 150 -10.80 5.70 14.14
CA MET A 150 -11.08 7.02 14.72
C MET A 150 -11.06 8.13 13.68
N ASN A 151 -12.15 8.91 13.60
CA ASN A 151 -12.20 10.15 12.80
C ASN A 151 -11.82 9.97 11.33
N ASN A 152 -12.19 8.84 10.72
CA ASN A 152 -11.93 8.57 9.31
C ASN A 152 -13.07 9.07 8.43
N THR A 153 -12.75 9.51 7.22
CA THR A 153 -13.73 9.86 6.19
C THR A 153 -13.66 8.84 5.07
N ILE A 154 -14.70 8.05 4.92
CA ILE A 154 -14.85 7.00 3.92
C ILE A 154 -15.94 7.45 2.94
N ARG A 155 -15.61 7.49 1.66
CA ARG A 155 -16.55 8.02 0.65
C ARG A 155 -17.71 7.07 0.34
N GLN A 156 -17.47 5.77 0.42
CA GLN A 156 -18.48 4.74 0.17
C GLN A 156 -18.80 3.99 1.48
N ASN A 157 -18.62 2.70 1.54
CA ASN A 157 -19.06 1.86 2.65
C ASN A 157 -17.95 1.57 3.66
N MET A 158 -18.34 1.42 4.91
CA MET A 158 -17.51 0.94 6.01
C MET A 158 -18.06 -0.41 6.47
N GLN A 159 -17.37 -1.50 6.12
CA GLN A 159 -17.80 -2.87 6.35
C GLN A 159 -16.90 -3.60 7.34
N CYS A 160 -17.47 -4.16 8.41
CA CYS A 160 -16.73 -4.90 9.43
C CYS A 160 -17.42 -6.22 9.70
N LYS A 161 -16.78 -7.34 9.31
CA LYS A 161 -17.42 -8.65 9.47
C LYS A 161 -16.48 -9.68 10.08
N GLU A 162 -17.00 -10.45 11.02
CA GLU A 162 -16.28 -11.57 11.64
C GLU A 162 -14.95 -11.17 12.31
N ASN A 163 -14.80 -9.92 12.77
CA ASN A 163 -13.61 -9.50 13.53
C ASN A 163 -13.76 -9.88 15.01
N THR A 164 -12.68 -10.32 15.64
CA THR A 164 -12.65 -10.71 17.05
C THR A 164 -11.41 -10.13 17.73
N PRO A 165 -11.54 -9.18 18.69
CA PRO A 165 -12.80 -8.51 19.09
C PRO A 165 -13.41 -7.66 17.99
N ALA A 166 -14.68 -7.32 18.14
CA ALA A 166 -15.33 -6.36 17.24
C ALA A 166 -14.55 -5.05 17.22
N PRO A 167 -14.47 -4.36 16.06
CA PRO A 167 -13.80 -3.07 15.96
C PRO A 167 -14.38 -2.02 16.92
N SER A 168 -13.53 -1.15 17.44
CA SER A 168 -13.89 -0.04 18.32
C SER A 168 -13.51 1.30 17.69
N GLY A 169 -14.09 2.39 18.17
CA GLY A 169 -13.76 3.73 17.71
C GLY A 169 -14.95 4.68 17.70
N SER A 170 -14.73 5.84 17.08
CA SER A 170 -15.78 6.87 16.95
C SER A 170 -15.40 7.92 15.91
N GLY A 171 -16.36 8.77 15.54
CA GLY A 171 -16.13 9.90 14.66
C GLY A 171 -15.88 9.54 13.20
N ASN A 172 -16.15 8.30 12.79
CA ASN A 172 -16.02 7.88 11.41
C ASN A 172 -17.24 8.33 10.62
N VAL A 173 -17.01 8.85 9.41
CA VAL A 173 -18.05 9.22 8.45
C VAL A 173 -17.93 8.31 7.23
N ALA A 174 -19.04 7.65 6.86
CA ALA A 174 -19.12 6.80 5.68
C ALA A 174 -20.47 6.97 4.98
N GLY A 175 -20.55 6.58 3.71
CA GLY A 175 -21.83 6.53 2.98
C GLY A 175 -22.80 5.55 3.62
N ASP A 176 -22.30 4.35 3.98
CA ASP A 176 -23.03 3.39 4.82
C ASP A 176 -22.06 2.69 5.79
N LYS A 177 -22.58 2.20 6.91
CA LYS A 177 -21.84 1.44 7.93
C LYS A 177 -22.53 0.12 8.18
N GLU A 178 -21.81 -0.97 7.88
CA GLU A 178 -22.40 -2.30 7.85
C GLU A 178 -21.83 -3.20 8.98
N ASP A 179 -22.65 -4.14 9.41
CA ASP A 179 -22.32 -5.19 10.38
C ASP A 179 -21.73 -4.62 11.69
N GLN A 180 -20.55 -5.07 12.08
CA GLN A 180 -19.87 -4.63 13.30
C GLN A 180 -19.44 -3.14 13.26
N CYS A 181 -19.42 -2.52 12.10
CA CYS A 181 -19.07 -1.10 11.92
C CYS A 181 -20.22 -0.13 12.22
N ARG A 182 -21.47 -0.58 12.39
CA ARG A 182 -22.66 0.29 12.52
C ARG A 182 -22.56 1.32 13.61
N ALA A 183 -21.89 1.00 14.69
CA ALA A 183 -21.78 1.88 15.87
C ALA A 183 -20.55 2.79 15.88
N LEU A 184 -19.69 2.80 14.83
CA LEU A 184 -18.39 3.50 14.82
C LEU A 184 -18.41 4.90 14.23
#